data_15ba21c4d59f916ef29c0d8cfc899240
#
_entry.id   15ba21c4d59f916ef29c0d8cfc899240
#
_cell.length_a   1.000
_cell.length_b   1.000
_cell.length_c   1.000
_cell.angle_alpha   90.00
_cell.angle_beta   90.00
_cell.angle_gamma   90.00
#
_symmetry.space_group_name_H-M   'P 1'
#
loop_
_entity.id
_entity.type
_entity.pdbx_description
1 polymer ?
#
loop_
_entity_poly.entity_id
_entity_poly.type
_entity_poly.pdbx_seq_one_letter_code
_entity_poly.pdbx_strand_id
1 'polypeptide(L)'
;VYDMATRKRALSLVAQGLSLNSASKETGISRSAIRSWQACIEPLPRIAGAPMRDTPADPAAYAYLLGLYLGDGCLSEHPHGGHQLRVACADAWPGLIDECRTAITKVHPQSKVYSLQRQGYVSVTSYNRSWPVLFPQHAPGKKHLRQIALQPWQQSIVGEFPWGFIRGLVHSDGCRITNWTTRLIGGARKRYEYPRYFFTNKSDDIRRMFTDALDAVGVAWKHPNAWNISVARRASVALMDAHVGPKY
;
A
#
# COMPACT_ATOMS: atom_id res chain seq x y z
N VAL A 1 -22.55 -9.06 -19.67
CA VAL A 1 -23.82 -9.07 -18.89
C VAL A 1 -24.91 -9.57 -19.83
N TYR A 2 -25.64 -10.62 -19.46
CA TYR A 2 -26.73 -11.17 -20.26
C TYR A 2 -27.96 -10.27 -20.19
N ASP A 3 -28.59 -9.99 -21.32
CA ASP A 3 -29.83 -9.23 -21.41
C ASP A 3 -31.04 -10.04 -20.89
N MET A 4 -32.17 -9.37 -20.73
CA MET A 4 -33.40 -9.99 -20.21
C MET A 4 -33.96 -11.07 -21.13
N ALA A 5 -33.82 -10.91 -22.46
CA ALA A 5 -34.29 -11.90 -23.41
C ALA A 5 -33.50 -13.23 -23.28
N THR A 6 -32.18 -13.12 -23.19
CA THR A 6 -31.28 -14.25 -22.95
C THR A 6 -31.59 -14.99 -21.63
N ARG A 7 -31.86 -14.22 -20.54
CA ARG A 7 -32.22 -14.81 -19.25
C ARG A 7 -33.56 -15.57 -19.31
N LYS A 8 -34.57 -14.93 -19.90
CA LYS A 8 -35.90 -15.54 -20.10
C LYS A 8 -35.81 -16.81 -20.93
N ARG A 9 -35.03 -16.81 -22.03
CA ARG A 9 -34.81 -17.98 -22.87
C ARG A 9 -34.20 -19.14 -22.08
N ALA A 10 -33.14 -18.87 -21.31
CA ALA A 10 -32.51 -19.91 -20.51
C ALA A 10 -33.45 -20.51 -19.43
N LEU A 11 -34.26 -19.67 -18.79
CA LEU A 11 -35.25 -20.10 -17.80
C LEU A 11 -36.43 -20.86 -18.45
N SER A 12 -36.85 -20.47 -19.66
CA SER A 12 -37.92 -21.20 -20.35
C SER A 12 -37.54 -22.63 -20.71
N LEU A 13 -36.28 -22.89 -21.07
CA LEU A 13 -35.76 -24.22 -21.33
C LEU A 13 -35.82 -25.10 -20.06
N VAL A 14 -35.49 -24.52 -18.92
CA VAL A 14 -35.60 -25.24 -17.63
C VAL A 14 -37.07 -25.47 -17.25
N ALA A 15 -37.97 -24.51 -17.50
CA ALA A 15 -39.41 -24.67 -17.27
C ALA A 15 -40.05 -25.73 -18.18
N GLN A 16 -39.50 -25.95 -19.38
CA GLN A 16 -39.89 -27.04 -20.30
C GLN A 16 -39.35 -28.42 -19.89
N GLY A 17 -38.68 -28.53 -18.74
CA GLY A 17 -38.18 -29.77 -18.20
C GLY A 17 -36.71 -30.10 -18.50
N LEU A 18 -35.96 -29.22 -19.17
CA LEU A 18 -34.53 -29.46 -19.35
C LEU A 18 -33.78 -29.34 -18.02
N SER A 19 -32.81 -30.23 -17.82
CA SER A 19 -31.90 -30.09 -16.68
C SER A 19 -31.05 -28.82 -16.80
N LEU A 20 -30.62 -28.27 -15.68
CA LEU A 20 -29.68 -27.13 -15.66
C LEU A 20 -28.42 -27.38 -16.51
N ASN A 21 -27.97 -28.65 -16.57
CA ASN A 21 -26.81 -29.00 -17.38
C ASN A 21 -27.11 -28.94 -18.88
N SER A 22 -28.30 -29.45 -19.29
CA SER A 22 -28.76 -29.39 -20.69
C SER A 22 -29.03 -27.96 -21.14
N ALA A 23 -29.71 -27.15 -20.33
CA ALA A 23 -29.94 -25.74 -20.59
C ALA A 23 -28.63 -24.93 -20.68
N SER A 24 -27.64 -25.23 -19.83
CA SER A 24 -26.31 -24.63 -19.88
C SER A 24 -25.56 -24.97 -21.17
N LYS A 25 -25.61 -26.22 -21.62
CA LYS A 25 -24.98 -26.65 -22.88
C LYS A 25 -25.62 -25.99 -24.10
N GLU A 26 -26.94 -25.91 -24.11
CA GLU A 26 -27.71 -25.35 -25.24
C GLU A 26 -27.56 -23.85 -25.36
N THR A 27 -27.52 -23.15 -24.23
CA THR A 27 -27.44 -21.66 -24.22
C THR A 27 -26.02 -21.12 -24.12
N GLY A 28 -25.03 -21.94 -23.80
CA GLY A 28 -23.65 -21.48 -23.49
C GLY A 28 -23.53 -20.72 -22.18
N ILE A 29 -24.58 -20.70 -21.35
CA ILE A 29 -24.63 -19.95 -20.09
C ILE A 29 -24.30 -20.88 -18.92
N SER A 30 -23.47 -20.39 -17.98
CA SER A 30 -23.09 -21.20 -16.83
C SER A 30 -24.29 -21.62 -15.96
N ARG A 31 -24.26 -22.84 -15.44
CA ARG A 31 -25.31 -23.37 -14.55
C ARG A 31 -25.54 -22.48 -13.31
N SER A 32 -24.48 -21.84 -12.81
CA SER A 32 -24.57 -20.92 -11.68
C SER A 32 -25.37 -19.66 -12.03
N ALA A 33 -25.20 -19.12 -13.25
CA ALA A 33 -25.96 -17.98 -13.72
C ALA A 33 -27.45 -18.33 -13.88
N ILE A 34 -27.77 -19.48 -14.53
CA ILE A 34 -29.17 -19.92 -14.70
C ILE A 34 -29.83 -20.14 -13.33
N ARG A 35 -29.15 -20.81 -12.39
CA ARG A 35 -29.65 -20.99 -11.00
C ARG A 35 -29.89 -19.68 -10.28
N SER A 36 -28.98 -18.70 -10.43
CA SER A 36 -29.16 -17.37 -9.86
C SER A 36 -30.41 -16.67 -10.41
N TRP A 37 -30.71 -16.84 -11.71
CA TRP A 37 -31.88 -16.24 -12.33
C TRP A 37 -33.20 -16.95 -11.99
N GLN A 38 -33.16 -18.20 -11.59
CA GLN A 38 -34.34 -18.88 -11.02
C GLN A 38 -34.77 -18.22 -9.70
N ALA A 39 -33.82 -17.72 -8.91
CA ALA A 39 -34.11 -16.99 -7.67
C ALA A 39 -34.50 -15.51 -7.95
N CYS A 40 -33.83 -14.86 -8.90
CA CYS A 40 -34.12 -13.47 -9.29
C CYS A 40 -33.69 -13.26 -10.75
N ILE A 41 -34.67 -13.11 -11.66
CA ILE A 41 -34.41 -12.91 -13.09
C ILE A 41 -33.91 -11.49 -13.38
N GLU A 42 -34.34 -10.52 -12.59
CA GLU A 42 -33.97 -9.12 -12.80
C GLU A 42 -32.47 -8.90 -12.53
N PRO A 43 -31.81 -8.08 -13.35
CA PRO A 43 -30.45 -7.67 -13.02
C PRO A 43 -30.48 -7.01 -11.64
N LEU A 44 -29.69 -7.53 -10.72
CA LEU A 44 -29.44 -6.79 -9.48
C LEU A 44 -29.05 -5.35 -9.86
N PRO A 45 -29.71 -4.32 -9.24
CA PRO A 45 -29.33 -2.95 -9.50
C PRO A 45 -27.82 -2.86 -9.31
N ARG A 46 -27.11 -2.31 -10.30
CA ARG A 46 -25.70 -1.93 -10.07
C ARG A 46 -25.77 -0.98 -8.89
N ILE A 47 -25.32 -1.42 -7.75
CA ILE A 47 -25.03 -0.53 -6.62
C ILE A 47 -24.11 0.51 -7.26
N ALA A 48 -24.62 1.75 -7.43
CA ALA A 48 -23.81 2.86 -7.88
C ALA A 48 -22.59 2.82 -6.97
N GLY A 49 -21.41 2.57 -7.56
CA GLY A 49 -20.21 2.37 -6.77
C GLY A 49 -20.10 3.55 -5.82
N ALA A 50 -19.72 3.30 -4.56
CA ALA A 50 -19.53 4.38 -3.59
C ALA A 50 -18.83 5.55 -4.27
N PRO A 51 -19.25 6.80 -4.02
CA PRO A 51 -18.70 7.97 -4.69
C PRO A 51 -17.16 7.91 -4.59
N MET A 52 -16.50 8.16 -5.71
CA MET A 52 -15.04 8.15 -5.75
C MET A 52 -14.55 9.22 -4.78
N ARG A 53 -13.76 8.83 -3.79
CA ARG A 53 -13.18 9.76 -2.84
C ARG A 53 -11.94 10.38 -3.46
N ASP A 54 -11.92 11.69 -3.53
CA ASP A 54 -10.78 12.46 -4.03
C ASP A 54 -9.77 12.79 -2.92
N THR A 55 -10.17 12.59 -1.65
CA THR A 55 -9.36 12.84 -0.46
C THR A 55 -9.39 11.65 0.50
N PRO A 56 -8.31 11.41 1.25
CA PRO A 56 -8.27 10.37 2.27
C PRO A 56 -9.24 10.69 3.42
N ALA A 57 -9.87 9.66 4.00
CA ALA A 57 -10.77 9.84 5.14
C ALA A 57 -10.01 10.21 6.44
N ASP A 58 -8.76 9.77 6.55
CA ASP A 58 -7.84 10.05 7.66
C ASP A 58 -6.50 10.53 7.07
N PRO A 59 -6.20 11.84 7.07
CA PRO A 59 -4.96 12.38 6.53
C PRO A 59 -3.70 11.90 7.26
N ALA A 60 -3.76 11.69 8.57
CA ALA A 60 -2.62 11.19 9.35
C ALA A 60 -2.25 9.75 8.95
N ALA A 61 -3.27 8.87 8.84
CA ALA A 61 -3.08 7.52 8.34
C ALA A 61 -2.63 7.51 6.87
N TYR A 62 -3.09 8.49 6.07
CA TYR A 62 -2.66 8.62 4.68
C TYR A 62 -1.18 8.98 4.56
N ALA A 63 -0.65 9.89 5.38
CA ALA A 63 0.77 10.24 5.37
C ALA A 63 1.64 8.99 5.58
N TYR A 64 1.27 8.13 6.54
CA TYR A 64 1.95 6.86 6.77
C TYR A 64 1.81 5.90 5.58
N LEU A 65 0.59 5.72 5.07
CA LEU A 65 0.33 4.84 3.94
C LEU A 65 1.01 5.31 2.65
N LEU A 66 1.13 6.63 2.44
CA LEU A 66 1.87 7.21 1.32
C LEU A 66 3.36 6.85 1.40
N GLY A 67 3.96 6.93 2.59
CA GLY A 67 5.34 6.48 2.80
C GLY A 67 5.53 4.99 2.49
N LEU A 68 4.64 4.13 2.97
CA LEU A 68 4.65 2.70 2.63
C LEU A 68 4.48 2.45 1.12
N TYR A 69 3.56 3.20 0.49
CA TYR A 69 3.30 3.07 -0.96
C TYR A 69 4.51 3.47 -1.80
N LEU A 70 5.20 4.53 -1.43
CA LEU A 70 6.38 5.00 -2.18
C LEU A 70 7.54 3.99 -2.15
N GLY A 71 7.73 3.27 -1.06
CA GLY A 71 8.68 2.14 -0.99
C GLY A 71 8.09 0.88 -1.63
N ASP A 72 7.30 0.14 -0.87
CA ASP A 72 6.87 -1.23 -1.15
C ASP A 72 5.47 -1.36 -1.79
N GLY A 73 4.81 -0.22 -2.09
CA GLY A 73 3.47 -0.23 -2.65
C GLY A 73 3.43 -0.24 -4.18
N CYS A 74 2.36 -0.80 -4.73
CA CYS A 74 2.04 -0.68 -6.15
C CYS A 74 0.53 -0.68 -6.39
N LEU A 75 0.11 -0.10 -7.52
CA LEU A 75 -1.25 -0.23 -8.05
C LEU A 75 -1.24 -1.05 -9.33
N SER A 76 -2.29 -1.80 -9.55
CA SER A 76 -2.56 -2.47 -10.82
C SER A 76 -4.05 -2.39 -11.14
N GLU A 77 -4.37 -2.29 -12.43
CA GLU A 77 -5.74 -2.38 -12.89
C GLU A 77 -6.33 -3.75 -12.60
N HIS A 78 -7.63 -3.79 -12.31
CA HIS A 78 -8.36 -5.02 -12.09
C HIS A 78 -9.28 -5.30 -13.28
N PRO A 79 -9.36 -6.56 -13.79
CA PRO A 79 -10.15 -6.90 -14.98
C PRO A 79 -11.63 -6.52 -14.91
N HIS A 80 -12.20 -6.42 -13.71
CA HIS A 80 -13.60 -6.03 -13.48
C HIS A 80 -13.78 -4.53 -13.18
N GLY A 81 -12.76 -3.72 -13.46
CA GLY A 81 -12.71 -2.28 -13.18
C GLY A 81 -12.23 -1.96 -11.77
N GLY A 82 -11.68 -0.76 -11.62
CA GLY A 82 -11.01 -0.32 -10.40
C GLY A 82 -9.53 -0.74 -10.34
N HIS A 83 -8.90 -0.46 -9.22
CA HIS A 83 -7.48 -0.72 -9.02
C HIS A 83 -7.25 -1.52 -7.74
N GLN A 84 -6.24 -2.36 -7.78
CA GLN A 84 -5.74 -3.08 -6.63
C GLN A 84 -4.52 -2.33 -6.08
N LEU A 85 -4.65 -1.80 -4.86
CA LEU A 85 -3.51 -1.39 -4.06
C LEU A 85 -2.89 -2.63 -3.44
N ARG A 86 -1.56 -2.75 -3.52
CA ARG A 86 -0.77 -3.79 -2.87
C ARG A 86 0.41 -3.15 -2.17
N VAL A 87 0.65 -3.54 -0.92
CA VAL A 87 1.84 -3.21 -0.15
C VAL A 87 2.48 -4.51 0.30
N ALA A 88 3.77 -4.69 0.01
CA ALA A 88 4.52 -5.87 0.42
C ALA A 88 5.13 -5.60 1.80
N CYS A 89 4.71 -6.36 2.81
CA CYS A 89 5.25 -6.28 4.17
C CYS A 89 6.01 -7.58 4.48
N ALA A 90 7.27 -7.50 4.92
CA ALA A 90 8.01 -8.69 5.32
C ALA A 90 7.28 -9.44 6.44
N ASP A 91 7.17 -10.76 6.32
CA ASP A 91 6.43 -11.61 7.26
C ASP A 91 7.08 -11.71 8.64
N ALA A 92 8.37 -11.32 8.74
CA ALA A 92 9.08 -11.18 10.00
C ALA A 92 8.55 -10.04 10.91
N TRP A 93 7.68 -9.16 10.40
CA TRP A 93 7.20 -7.97 11.10
C TRP A 93 5.67 -7.93 11.16
N PRO A 94 5.01 -8.75 12.02
CA PRO A 94 3.54 -8.82 12.08
C PRO A 94 2.87 -7.52 12.49
N GLY A 95 3.48 -6.73 13.38
CA GLY A 95 2.95 -5.43 13.77
C GLY A 95 2.91 -4.44 12.60
N LEU A 96 3.93 -4.46 11.73
CA LEU A 96 3.93 -3.64 10.51
C LEU A 96 2.82 -4.05 9.53
N ILE A 97 2.53 -5.35 9.42
CA ILE A 97 1.42 -5.86 8.60
C ILE A 97 0.08 -5.31 9.12
N ASP A 98 -0.13 -5.34 10.44
CA ASP A 98 -1.36 -4.85 11.07
C ASP A 98 -1.49 -3.33 10.96
N GLU A 99 -0.40 -2.60 11.09
CA GLU A 99 -0.39 -1.15 10.86
C GLU A 99 -0.72 -0.79 9.42
N CYS A 100 -0.17 -1.51 8.44
CA CYS A 100 -0.48 -1.30 7.03
C CYS A 100 -1.98 -1.54 6.76
N ARG A 101 -2.56 -2.62 7.31
CA ARG A 101 -3.99 -2.93 7.22
C ARG A 101 -4.84 -1.81 7.82
N THR A 102 -4.46 -1.37 9.02
CA THR A 102 -5.13 -0.28 9.75
C THR A 102 -5.09 1.03 8.96
N ALA A 103 -3.93 1.39 8.41
CA ALA A 103 -3.77 2.59 7.60
C ALA A 103 -4.66 2.56 6.34
N ILE A 104 -4.68 1.45 5.60
CA ILE A 104 -5.56 1.29 4.43
C ILE A 104 -7.04 1.43 4.83
N THR A 105 -7.45 0.80 5.94
CA THR A 105 -8.83 0.87 6.44
C THR A 105 -9.21 2.30 6.85
N LYS A 106 -8.32 3.04 7.53
CA LYS A 106 -8.57 4.42 7.93
C LYS A 106 -8.63 5.38 6.75
N VAL A 107 -7.73 5.20 5.77
CA VAL A 107 -7.69 6.01 4.55
C VAL A 107 -8.95 5.82 3.70
N HIS A 108 -9.42 4.58 3.59
CA HIS A 108 -10.63 4.25 2.82
C HIS A 108 -11.50 3.22 3.55
N PRO A 109 -12.34 3.64 4.53
CA PRO A 109 -13.10 2.72 5.41
C PRO A 109 -14.06 1.78 4.70
N GLN A 110 -14.51 2.14 3.49
CA GLN A 110 -15.44 1.32 2.70
C GLN A 110 -14.74 0.22 1.89
N SER A 111 -13.40 0.23 1.82
CA SER A 111 -12.63 -0.77 1.09
C SER A 111 -12.28 -1.95 2.00
N LYS A 112 -12.54 -3.16 1.53
CA LYS A 112 -12.07 -4.37 2.20
C LYS A 112 -10.57 -4.51 2.05
N VAL A 113 -9.90 -4.94 3.14
CA VAL A 113 -8.46 -5.18 3.18
C VAL A 113 -8.20 -6.67 3.35
N TYR A 114 -7.38 -7.22 2.50
CA TYR A 114 -7.01 -8.63 2.46
C TYR A 114 -5.52 -8.79 2.72
N SER A 115 -5.13 -9.90 3.33
CA SER A 115 -3.73 -10.30 3.48
C SER A 115 -3.51 -11.61 2.73
N LEU A 116 -2.53 -11.63 1.84
CA LEU A 116 -2.14 -12.79 1.06
C LEU A 116 -0.72 -13.19 1.44
N GLN A 117 -0.58 -14.35 2.11
CA GLN A 117 0.74 -14.89 2.42
C GLN A 117 1.50 -15.23 1.14
N ARG A 118 2.76 -14.83 1.08
CA ARG A 118 3.73 -15.14 0.04
C ARG A 118 5.01 -15.66 0.68
N GLN A 119 5.94 -16.15 -0.11
CA GLN A 119 7.23 -16.58 0.40
C GLN A 119 8.04 -15.35 0.87
N GLY A 120 8.26 -15.23 2.19
CA GLY A 120 9.03 -14.16 2.81
C GLY A 120 8.29 -12.84 3.02
N TYR A 121 7.02 -12.71 2.61
CA TYR A 121 6.24 -11.49 2.85
C TYR A 121 4.72 -11.74 2.82
N VAL A 122 3.99 -10.81 3.39
CA VAL A 122 2.53 -10.70 3.28
C VAL A 122 2.20 -9.56 2.33
N SER A 123 1.42 -9.85 1.29
CA SER A 123 0.86 -8.82 0.43
C SER A 123 -0.45 -8.30 1.04
N VAL A 124 -0.42 -7.10 1.61
CA VAL A 124 -1.62 -6.40 2.08
C VAL A 124 -2.29 -5.73 0.89
N THR A 125 -3.54 -6.06 0.61
CA THR A 125 -4.23 -5.67 -0.62
C THR A 125 -5.60 -5.06 -0.36
N SER A 126 -5.99 -4.12 -1.22
CA SER A 126 -7.32 -3.53 -1.20
C SER A 126 -7.75 -3.13 -2.61
N TYR A 127 -9.04 -3.29 -2.93
CA TYR A 127 -9.60 -2.98 -4.24
C TYR A 127 -10.51 -1.77 -4.16
N ASN A 128 -10.22 -0.72 -4.93
CA ASN A 128 -11.07 0.45 -5.05
C ASN A 128 -10.75 1.26 -6.32
N ARG A 129 -11.72 2.04 -6.79
CA ARG A 129 -11.55 2.99 -7.90
C ARG A 129 -10.84 4.28 -7.49
N SER A 130 -10.84 4.61 -6.21
CA SER A 130 -10.21 5.83 -5.68
C SER A 130 -8.69 5.71 -5.55
N TRP A 131 -8.11 4.52 -5.58
CA TRP A 131 -6.67 4.36 -5.36
C TRP A 131 -5.78 5.17 -6.31
N PRO A 132 -6.04 5.27 -7.63
CA PRO A 132 -5.22 6.11 -8.52
C PRO A 132 -5.31 7.60 -8.22
N VAL A 133 -6.46 8.07 -7.72
CA VAL A 133 -6.63 9.46 -7.30
C VAL A 133 -5.85 9.74 -6.01
N LEU A 134 -5.92 8.81 -5.06
CA LEU A 134 -5.17 8.91 -3.80
C LEU A 134 -3.66 8.69 -3.99
N PHE A 135 -3.24 7.94 -5.00
CA PHE A 135 -1.83 7.71 -5.33
C PHE A 135 -1.54 8.09 -6.81
N PRO A 136 -1.58 9.39 -7.14
CA PRO A 136 -1.32 9.87 -8.50
C PRO A 136 0.10 9.59 -8.99
N GLN A 137 0.99 9.14 -8.10
CA GLN A 137 2.32 8.61 -8.44
C GLN A 137 2.26 7.26 -9.16
N HIS A 138 1.06 6.67 -9.32
CA HIS A 138 0.89 5.45 -10.08
C HIS A 138 1.18 5.68 -11.56
N ALA A 139 2.04 4.85 -12.14
CA ALA A 139 2.31 4.78 -13.55
C ALA A 139 3.02 3.46 -13.89
N PRO A 140 3.05 3.03 -15.16
CA PRO A 140 3.80 1.87 -15.60
C PRO A 140 5.30 1.98 -15.30
N GLY A 141 5.95 0.84 -15.10
CA GLY A 141 7.40 0.75 -14.92
C GLY A 141 7.87 0.98 -13.48
N LYS A 142 9.19 0.92 -13.32
CA LYS A 142 9.83 1.02 -12.00
C LYS A 142 9.85 2.47 -11.53
N LYS A 143 9.55 2.71 -10.25
CA LYS A 143 9.51 4.05 -9.64
C LYS A 143 10.81 4.84 -9.82
N HIS A 144 11.98 4.20 -9.73
CA HIS A 144 13.28 4.86 -9.87
C HIS A 144 13.66 5.24 -11.31
N LEU A 145 12.87 4.83 -12.30
CA LEU A 145 13.09 5.18 -13.73
C LEU A 145 12.15 6.29 -14.22
N ARG A 146 11.36 6.86 -13.33
CA ARG A 146 10.39 7.92 -13.67
C ARG A 146 10.32 8.96 -12.57
N GLN A 147 9.88 10.15 -12.92
CA GLN A 147 9.64 11.21 -11.95
C GLN A 147 8.53 10.83 -10.98
N ILE A 148 8.77 11.06 -9.69
CA ILE A 148 7.81 10.91 -8.60
C ILE A 148 7.67 12.26 -7.92
N ALA A 149 6.46 12.84 -7.95
CA ALA A 149 6.16 14.11 -7.32
C ALA A 149 4.89 14.01 -6.47
N LEU A 150 4.85 14.73 -5.35
CA LEU A 150 3.64 14.88 -4.56
C LEU A 150 2.78 16.00 -5.14
N GLN A 151 1.46 15.75 -5.22
CA GLN A 151 0.49 16.79 -5.55
C GLN A 151 0.40 17.83 -4.39
N PRO A 152 -0.04 19.06 -4.65
CA PRO A 152 -0.12 20.11 -3.59
C PRO A 152 -0.90 19.66 -2.35
N TRP A 153 -2.01 18.95 -2.51
CA TRP A 153 -2.79 18.44 -1.39
C TRP A 153 -2.03 17.35 -0.58
N GLN A 154 -1.20 16.53 -1.25
CA GLN A 154 -0.35 15.54 -0.59
C GLN A 154 0.79 16.24 0.18
N GLN A 155 1.38 17.28 -0.41
CA GLN A 155 2.41 18.10 0.27
C GLN A 155 1.85 18.75 1.55
N SER A 156 0.61 19.24 1.49
CA SER A 156 -0.08 19.79 2.67
C SER A 156 -0.23 18.73 3.77
N ILE A 157 -0.68 17.51 3.43
CA ILE A 157 -0.82 16.41 4.40
C ILE A 157 0.54 15.99 4.97
N VAL A 158 1.57 15.86 4.12
CA VAL A 158 2.93 15.51 4.58
C VAL A 158 3.49 16.60 5.49
N GLY A 159 3.23 17.89 5.19
CA GLY A 159 3.62 19.01 6.03
C GLY A 159 2.94 19.01 7.41
N GLU A 160 1.68 18.57 7.47
CA GLU A 160 0.92 18.45 8.73
C GLU A 160 1.29 17.20 9.53
N PHE A 161 1.58 16.07 8.84
CA PHE A 161 1.90 14.78 9.46
C PHE A 161 3.26 14.21 9.02
N PRO A 162 4.38 14.98 9.16
CA PRO A 162 5.69 14.57 8.63
C PRO A 162 6.21 13.28 9.27
N TRP A 163 5.97 13.08 10.55
CA TRP A 163 6.38 11.86 11.25
C TRP A 163 5.66 10.61 10.75
N GLY A 164 4.38 10.72 10.41
CA GLY A 164 3.65 9.63 9.77
C GLY A 164 4.28 9.24 8.43
N PHE A 165 4.61 10.23 7.60
CA PHE A 165 5.25 10.02 6.30
C PHE A 165 6.65 9.40 6.44
N ILE A 166 7.50 9.96 7.32
CA ILE A 166 8.85 9.44 7.64
C ILE A 166 8.74 7.98 8.10
N ARG A 167 7.80 7.69 9.03
CA ARG A 167 7.58 6.35 9.55
C ARG A 167 7.22 5.36 8.45
N GLY A 168 6.32 5.73 7.54
CA GLY A 168 5.94 4.90 6.40
C GLY A 168 7.12 4.59 5.47
N LEU A 169 7.97 5.58 5.17
CA LEU A 169 9.17 5.39 4.37
C LEU A 169 10.20 4.49 5.06
N VAL A 170 10.42 4.66 6.37
CA VAL A 170 11.34 3.80 7.14
C VAL A 170 10.79 2.39 7.28
N HIS A 171 9.48 2.23 7.46
CA HIS A 171 8.85 0.91 7.55
C HIS A 171 8.87 0.14 6.23
N SER A 172 8.91 0.82 5.08
CA SER A 172 9.19 0.17 3.79
C SER A 172 10.70 -0.04 3.58
N ASP A 173 11.40 0.98 3.16
CA ASP A 173 12.78 0.92 2.63
C ASP A 173 13.86 1.27 3.67
N GLY A 174 13.51 1.45 4.94
CA GLY A 174 14.44 1.79 6.00
C GLY A 174 14.68 0.66 6.99
N CYS A 175 15.65 0.87 7.86
CA CYS A 175 15.91 0.02 9.02
C CYS A 175 16.54 0.82 10.16
N ARG A 176 16.31 0.34 11.41
CA ARG A 176 17.03 0.74 12.60
C ARG A 176 18.02 -0.36 12.97
N ILE A 177 19.30 -0.01 13.06
CA ILE A 177 20.35 -0.96 13.42
C ILE A 177 21.23 -0.39 14.54
N THR A 178 21.89 -1.27 15.27
CA THR A 178 23.02 -0.91 16.14
C THR A 178 24.30 -1.17 15.37
N ASN A 179 25.00 -0.09 15.03
CA ASN A 179 26.33 -0.16 14.41
C ASN A 179 27.41 -0.12 15.49
N TRP A 180 28.62 -0.52 15.16
CA TRP A 180 29.73 -0.50 16.11
C TRP A 180 31.04 -0.06 15.45
N THR A 181 31.95 0.46 16.27
CA THR A 181 33.32 0.78 15.87
C THR A 181 34.27 0.44 17.01
N THR A 182 35.52 0.19 16.67
CA THR A 182 36.57 0.01 17.69
C THR A 182 37.54 1.16 17.63
N ARG A 183 37.98 1.64 18.79
CA ARG A 183 39.04 2.64 18.93
C ARG A 183 40.12 2.13 19.84
N LEU A 184 41.36 2.46 19.54
CA LEU A 184 42.50 2.18 20.43
C LEU A 184 42.58 3.31 21.44
N ILE A 185 42.43 2.98 22.74
CA ILE A 185 42.52 3.94 23.83
C ILE A 185 43.45 3.32 24.88
N GLY A 186 44.56 3.99 25.18
CA GLY A 186 45.58 3.48 26.16
C GLY A 186 46.13 2.12 25.81
N GLY A 187 46.32 1.80 24.52
CA GLY A 187 46.83 0.51 24.07
C GLY A 187 45.78 -0.62 23.99
N ALA A 188 44.57 -0.42 24.50
CA ALA A 188 43.48 -1.40 24.46
C ALA A 188 42.42 -1.04 23.38
N ARG A 189 41.92 -2.05 22.65
CA ARG A 189 40.79 -1.88 21.71
C ARG A 189 39.47 -1.79 22.47
N LYS A 190 38.82 -0.62 22.45
CA LYS A 190 37.50 -0.40 23.03
C LYS A 190 36.44 -0.37 21.94
N ARG A 191 35.38 -1.18 22.07
CA ARG A 191 34.22 -1.23 21.18
C ARG A 191 33.21 -0.19 21.62
N TYR A 192 32.70 0.58 20.66
CA TYR A 192 31.64 1.54 20.84
C TYR A 192 30.46 1.14 19.94
N GLU A 193 29.30 1.01 20.54
CA GLU A 193 28.05 0.71 19.83
C GLU A 193 27.19 1.96 19.77
N TYR A 194 26.52 2.16 18.64
CA TYR A 194 25.65 3.30 18.45
C TYR A 194 24.48 2.94 17.51
N PRO A 195 23.23 3.27 17.91
CA PRO A 195 22.06 3.09 17.05
C PRO A 195 22.11 4.08 15.91
N ARG A 196 21.52 3.70 14.78
CA ARG A 196 21.30 4.57 13.64
C ARG A 196 20.17 4.06 12.75
N TYR A 197 19.60 4.98 11.98
CA TYR A 197 18.66 4.64 10.94
C TYR A 197 19.33 4.72 9.57
N PHE A 198 18.95 3.82 8.68
CA PHE A 198 19.23 3.87 7.26
C PHE A 198 17.93 3.86 6.49
N PHE A 199 17.94 4.57 5.37
CA PHE A 199 16.90 4.54 4.35
C PHE A 199 17.59 4.34 3.01
N THR A 200 17.18 3.34 2.25
CA THR A 200 17.81 2.95 0.98
C THR A 200 16.78 2.95 -0.14
N ASN A 201 16.89 3.86 -1.10
CA ASN A 201 16.00 3.88 -2.25
C ASN A 201 16.77 4.33 -3.50
N LYS A 202 16.46 3.72 -4.66
CA LYS A 202 17.08 4.08 -5.93
C LYS A 202 16.50 5.34 -6.57
N SER A 203 15.26 5.75 -6.21
CA SER A 203 14.63 6.96 -6.70
C SER A 203 15.20 8.20 -6.00
N ASP A 204 15.76 9.11 -6.77
CA ASP A 204 16.25 10.41 -6.26
C ASP A 204 15.11 11.23 -5.66
N ASP A 205 13.94 11.20 -6.29
CA ASP A 205 12.78 11.94 -5.83
C ASP A 205 12.29 11.43 -4.47
N ILE A 206 12.20 10.11 -4.28
CA ILE A 206 11.76 9.53 -3.00
C ILE A 206 12.79 9.83 -1.90
N ARG A 207 14.09 9.76 -2.21
CA ARG A 207 15.13 10.16 -1.23
C ARG A 207 15.03 11.63 -0.87
N ARG A 208 14.78 12.51 -1.85
CA ARG A 208 14.58 13.94 -1.60
C ARG A 208 13.37 14.18 -0.70
N MET A 209 12.21 13.58 -1.00
CA MET A 209 11.02 13.67 -0.14
C MET A 209 11.31 13.23 1.30
N PHE A 210 12.11 12.17 1.47
CA PHE A 210 12.51 11.70 2.79
C PHE A 210 13.41 12.71 3.51
N THR A 211 14.42 13.27 2.82
CA THR A 211 15.32 14.27 3.42
C THR A 211 14.60 15.59 3.73
N ASP A 212 13.72 16.07 2.85
CA ASP A 212 12.91 17.25 3.08
C ASP A 212 12.02 17.09 4.32
N ALA A 213 11.41 15.90 4.49
CA ALA A 213 10.63 15.60 5.68
C ALA A 213 11.50 15.51 6.95
N LEU A 214 12.72 14.95 6.87
CA LEU A 214 13.67 14.94 8.00
C LEU A 214 14.10 16.35 8.39
N ASP A 215 14.37 17.22 7.41
CA ASP A 215 14.75 18.61 7.63
C ASP A 215 13.60 19.39 8.30
N ALA A 216 12.36 19.17 7.85
CA ALA A 216 11.17 19.80 8.43
C ALA A 216 10.97 19.48 9.92
N VAL A 217 11.43 18.30 10.37
CA VAL A 217 11.33 17.88 11.78
C VAL A 217 12.66 18.02 12.55
N GLY A 218 13.68 18.66 11.97
CA GLY A 218 14.97 18.93 12.63
C GLY A 218 15.87 17.71 12.81
N VAL A 219 15.70 16.66 12.01
CA VAL A 219 16.51 15.45 12.05
C VAL A 219 17.73 15.57 11.14
N ALA A 220 18.92 15.60 11.69
CA ALA A 220 20.16 15.66 10.91
C ALA A 220 20.48 14.30 10.27
N TRP A 221 20.79 14.34 9.00
CA TRP A 221 21.08 13.17 8.16
C TRP A 221 22.35 13.36 7.33
N LYS A 222 22.82 12.28 6.68
CA LYS A 222 23.96 12.28 5.74
C LYS A 222 23.73 11.27 4.61
N HIS A 223 24.36 11.51 3.46
CA HIS A 223 24.51 10.55 2.38
C HIS A 223 25.81 9.75 2.57
N PRO A 224 25.76 8.47 3.03
CA PRO A 224 26.94 7.63 3.04
C PRO A 224 27.32 7.14 1.63
N ASN A 225 26.39 7.05 0.72
CA ASN A 225 26.57 6.77 -0.70
C ASN A 225 25.36 7.26 -1.52
N ALA A 226 25.37 7.02 -2.85
CA ALA A 226 24.37 7.55 -3.77
C ALA A 226 22.91 7.13 -3.46
N TRP A 227 22.67 6.02 -2.75
CA TRP A 227 21.33 5.46 -2.56
C TRP A 227 20.84 5.46 -1.11
N ASN A 228 21.75 5.75 -0.17
CA ASN A 228 21.46 5.65 1.25
C ASN A 228 21.41 7.02 1.93
N ILE A 229 20.41 7.19 2.78
CA ILE A 229 20.33 8.26 3.78
C ILE A 229 20.60 7.64 5.15
N SER A 230 21.40 8.29 5.97
CA SER A 230 21.75 7.83 7.30
C SER A 230 21.49 8.88 8.36
N VAL A 231 20.78 8.50 9.41
CA VAL A 231 20.61 9.29 10.65
C VAL A 231 21.41 8.61 11.73
N ALA A 232 22.45 9.32 12.25
CA ALA A 232 23.40 8.74 13.22
C ALA A 232 23.73 9.67 14.39
N ARG A 233 23.33 10.96 14.35
CA ARG A 233 23.50 11.89 15.49
C ARG A 233 22.57 11.45 16.62
N ARG A 234 23.08 11.34 17.85
CA ARG A 234 22.34 10.85 19.01
C ARG A 234 20.98 11.53 19.21
N ALA A 235 20.92 12.86 19.13
CA ALA A 235 19.68 13.61 19.25
C ALA A 235 18.68 13.26 18.12
N SER A 236 19.17 13.18 16.88
CA SER A 236 18.33 12.81 15.72
C SER A 236 17.82 11.37 15.80
N VAL A 237 18.66 10.42 16.28
CA VAL A 237 18.23 9.06 16.50
C VAL A 237 17.18 8.97 17.61
N ALA A 238 17.32 9.77 18.69
CA ALA A 238 16.32 9.82 19.76
C ALA A 238 14.96 10.34 19.25
N LEU A 239 14.93 11.35 18.37
CA LEU A 239 13.71 11.80 17.71
C LEU A 239 13.10 10.71 16.83
N MET A 240 13.93 10.02 16.05
CA MET A 240 13.46 8.89 15.23
C MET A 240 12.91 7.74 16.09
N ASP A 241 13.56 7.42 17.21
CA ASP A 241 13.10 6.39 18.14
C ASP A 241 11.74 6.73 18.78
N ALA A 242 11.52 8.03 19.08
CA ALA A 242 10.27 8.49 19.69
C ALA A 242 9.08 8.44 18.71
N HIS A 243 9.29 8.67 17.41
CA HIS A 243 8.22 8.85 16.43
C HIS A 243 8.12 7.70 15.41
N VAL A 244 9.21 7.02 15.11
CA VAL A 244 9.26 5.94 14.12
C VAL A 244 9.37 4.58 14.80
N GLY A 245 10.37 4.40 15.64
CA GLY A 245 10.67 3.14 16.30
C GLY A 245 11.23 2.06 15.36
N PRO A 246 11.57 0.88 15.91
CA PRO A 246 11.95 -0.29 15.12
C PRO A 246 10.73 -0.91 14.44
N LYS A 247 10.95 -1.69 13.38
CA LYS A 247 9.95 -2.62 12.84
C LYS A 247 9.70 -3.75 13.86
N TYR A 248 8.48 -4.23 13.99
CA TYR A 248 8.07 -5.24 14.98
C TYR A 248 6.97 -6.18 14.46
#